data_965aaccd96d0121cfa29dbd342c59791
#
_entry.id   965aaccd96d0121cfa29dbd342c59791
#
_cell.length_a   1.000
_cell.length_b   1.000
_cell.length_c   1.000
_cell.angle_alpha   90.00
_cell.angle_beta   90.00
_cell.angle_gamma   90.00
#
_symmetry.space_group_name_H-M   'P 1'
#
loop_
_entity.id
_entity.type
_entity.pdbx_description
1 polymer ?
#
loop_
_entity_poly.entity_id
_entity_poly.type
_entity_poly.pdbx_seq_one_letter_code
_entity_poly.pdbx_strand_id
1 'polypeptide(L)'
;NLRIICCFYKKDFTKSKSCSIIKKKGAMDVRARQVSCSFTGHRPEKLPWGDRESDRRCRALQERLFQAVQTAYEQGFRHFLCGMARGCDFWFCEAVLRLRGEHGEVSLEAAIPYAGQAERWDRADRARYEALLARCDYKTVLQEAYSPGCMQRRNRYLVDHASMLIAVHDGLPGGTQQTIAYALRRGLDIVDTPSVLEKNKDGV
;
A
#
# COMPACT_ATOMS: atom_id res chain seq x y z
N ASN A 1 0.01 8.88 24.98
CA ASN A 1 1.33 9.17 24.39
C ASN A 1 1.76 7.97 23.53
N LEU A 2 1.31 7.88 22.29
CA LEU A 2 1.79 6.88 21.35
C LEU A 2 3.10 7.37 20.71
N ARG A 3 4.20 6.71 21.03
CA ARG A 3 5.46 6.88 20.30
C ARG A 3 5.35 6.08 18.99
N ILE A 4 5.32 6.77 17.86
CA ILE A 4 5.46 6.17 16.56
C ILE A 4 6.95 6.09 16.28
N ILE A 5 7.48 4.87 16.16
CA ILE A 5 8.89 4.65 15.78
C ILE A 5 8.93 4.64 14.26
N CYS A 6 9.24 5.79 13.67
CA CYS A 6 9.56 5.88 12.24
C CYS A 6 11.05 5.62 12.05
N CYS A 7 11.42 4.42 11.63
CA CYS A 7 12.77 4.16 11.11
C CYS A 7 12.80 4.47 9.62
N PHE A 8 13.31 5.64 9.26
CA PHE A 8 13.65 5.94 7.88
C PHE A 8 15.00 5.26 7.57
N TYR A 9 14.96 4.21 6.80
CA TYR A 9 16.17 3.52 6.35
C TYR A 9 16.38 3.87 4.87
N LYS A 10 17.30 4.79 4.59
CA LYS A 10 17.84 4.97 3.25
C LYS A 10 18.93 3.93 3.07
N LYS A 11 18.88 3.13 2.03
CA LYS A 11 19.94 2.17 1.72
C LYS A 11 21.20 2.92 1.28
N ASP A 12 22.10 3.24 2.23
CA ASP A 12 23.50 3.43 1.91
C ASP A 12 24.23 2.11 2.19
N PHE A 13 24.79 1.54 1.15
CA PHE A 13 25.65 0.38 1.19
C PHE A 13 27.02 0.80 1.76
N THR A 14 27.16 0.83 3.07
CA THR A 14 28.41 0.53 3.79
C THR A 14 28.20 0.55 5.30
N LYS A 15 28.55 -0.58 5.93
CA LYS A 15 28.87 -0.80 7.37
C LYS A 15 27.80 -0.53 8.44
N SER A 16 27.36 -1.65 8.99
CA SER A 16 26.94 -1.89 10.38
C SER A 16 27.25 -0.74 11.36
N LYS A 17 26.17 -0.12 11.87
CA LYS A 17 26.05 0.34 13.27
C LYS A 17 24.56 0.66 13.51
N SER A 18 23.99 0.06 14.53
CA SER A 18 22.66 0.36 15.05
C SER A 18 22.58 1.86 15.41
N CYS A 19 21.73 2.58 14.74
CA CYS A 19 21.41 3.96 15.12
C CYS A 19 19.89 4.11 15.18
N SER A 20 19.36 4.09 16.39
CA SER A 20 17.98 4.48 16.68
C SER A 20 17.87 6.00 16.60
N ILE A 21 17.33 6.51 15.52
CA ILE A 21 17.02 7.93 15.39
C ILE A 21 15.55 8.13 15.80
N ILE A 22 15.35 8.62 17.00
CA ILE A 22 14.06 9.15 17.48
C ILE A 22 13.90 10.54 16.85
N LYS A 23 13.09 10.68 15.80
CA LYS A 23 12.66 12.00 15.34
C LYS A 23 11.35 12.43 16.00
N LYS A 24 11.36 13.65 16.55
CA LYS A 24 10.18 14.34 17.10
C LYS A 24 9.08 14.43 16.04
N LYS A 25 7.80 14.31 16.49
CA LYS A 25 6.59 14.59 15.73
C LYS A 25 6.69 15.96 15.05
N GLY A 26 7.21 16.00 13.82
CA GLY A 26 7.05 17.14 12.94
C GLY A 26 5.79 16.94 12.11
N ALA A 27 5.01 18.00 11.89
CA ALA A 27 3.98 18.00 10.86
C ALA A 27 4.66 17.53 9.56
N MET A 28 4.05 16.55 8.86
CA MET A 28 4.55 16.11 7.58
C MET A 28 4.56 17.31 6.64
N ASP A 29 5.64 17.46 5.88
CA ASP A 29 5.73 18.50 4.87
C ASP A 29 4.52 18.41 3.93
N VAL A 30 3.73 19.47 3.87
CA VAL A 30 2.52 19.55 3.04
C VAL A 30 2.84 19.24 1.57
N ARG A 31 4.03 19.63 1.10
CA ARG A 31 4.50 19.32 -0.27
C ARG A 31 4.75 17.83 -0.48
N ALA A 32 5.34 17.14 0.50
CA ALA A 32 5.55 15.69 0.42
C ALA A 32 4.21 14.95 0.35
N ARG A 33 3.19 15.37 1.12
CA ARG A 33 1.85 14.79 1.05
C ARG A 33 1.19 15.01 -0.32
N GLN A 34 1.36 16.17 -0.95
CA GLN A 34 0.75 16.52 -2.24
C GLN A 34 1.20 15.62 -3.40
N VAL A 35 2.40 15.03 -3.31
CA VAL A 35 2.94 14.11 -4.33
C VAL A 35 2.90 12.65 -3.90
N SER A 36 2.17 12.34 -2.83
CA SER A 36 2.07 10.98 -2.27
C SER A 36 0.71 10.35 -2.59
N CYS A 37 0.76 9.12 -3.10
CA CYS A 37 -0.40 8.29 -3.41
C CYS A 37 -0.37 7.05 -2.52
N SER A 38 -1.46 6.77 -1.82
CA SER A 38 -1.61 5.57 -0.99
C SER A 38 -2.50 4.52 -1.64
N PHE A 39 -2.46 3.32 -1.09
CA PHE A 39 -3.22 2.18 -1.59
C PHE A 39 -4.05 1.50 -0.51
N THR A 40 -5.22 1.00 -0.90
CA THR A 40 -6.01 0.04 -0.13
C THR A 40 -6.67 -0.97 -1.04
N GLY A 41 -6.66 -2.25 -0.66
CA GLY A 41 -7.26 -3.29 -1.48
C GLY A 41 -7.66 -4.53 -0.69
N HIS A 42 -8.32 -5.44 -1.40
CA HIS A 42 -8.77 -6.71 -0.85
C HIS A 42 -7.62 -7.69 -0.65
N ARG A 43 -7.75 -8.49 0.41
CA ARG A 43 -6.96 -9.71 0.59
C ARG A 43 -7.52 -10.82 -0.30
N PRO A 44 -6.72 -11.89 -0.57
CA PRO A 44 -7.15 -12.99 -1.42
C PRO A 44 -8.51 -13.59 -1.02
N GLU A 45 -8.78 -13.71 0.27
CA GLU A 45 -10.01 -14.30 0.81
C GLU A 45 -11.30 -13.55 0.40
N LYS A 46 -11.15 -12.28 -0.04
CA LYS A 46 -12.27 -11.45 -0.54
C LYS A 46 -12.33 -11.34 -2.06
N LEU A 47 -11.42 -12.00 -2.77
CA LEU A 47 -11.41 -11.98 -4.23
C LEU A 47 -12.10 -13.23 -4.78
N PRO A 48 -12.88 -13.13 -5.88
CA PRO A 48 -13.63 -14.28 -6.42
C PRO A 48 -12.75 -15.45 -6.87
N TRP A 49 -11.46 -15.21 -7.09
CA TRP A 49 -10.47 -16.21 -7.49
C TRP A 49 -9.53 -16.64 -6.35
N GLY A 50 -9.65 -16.01 -5.17
CA GLY A 50 -8.76 -16.29 -4.05
C GLY A 50 -7.29 -16.00 -4.39
N ASP A 51 -6.41 -16.95 -4.08
CA ASP A 51 -4.96 -16.87 -4.33
C ASP A 51 -4.54 -17.26 -5.76
N ARG A 52 -5.49 -17.61 -6.65
CA ARG A 52 -5.19 -18.05 -8.02
C ARG A 52 -4.81 -16.90 -8.94
N GLU A 53 -3.56 -16.48 -8.93
CA GLU A 53 -3.07 -15.38 -9.77
C GLU A 53 -3.05 -15.73 -11.28
N SER A 54 -3.14 -17.03 -11.64
CA SER A 54 -3.33 -17.47 -13.03
C SER A 54 -4.73 -17.19 -13.59
N ASP A 55 -5.71 -16.86 -12.74
CA ASP A 55 -7.06 -16.49 -13.18
C ASP A 55 -7.01 -15.21 -14.04
N ARG A 56 -7.75 -15.25 -15.17
CA ARG A 56 -7.80 -14.12 -16.11
C ARG A 56 -8.25 -12.82 -15.45
N ARG A 57 -9.18 -12.91 -14.50
CA ARG A 57 -9.69 -11.72 -13.77
C ARG A 57 -8.62 -11.12 -12.87
N CYS A 58 -7.79 -11.97 -12.25
CA CYS A 58 -6.66 -11.53 -11.45
C CYS A 58 -5.67 -10.74 -12.31
N ARG A 59 -5.25 -11.30 -13.45
CA ARG A 59 -4.33 -10.61 -14.37
C ARG A 59 -4.90 -9.30 -14.90
N ALA A 60 -6.20 -9.28 -15.21
CA ALA A 60 -6.88 -8.04 -15.63
C ALA A 60 -6.90 -6.99 -14.51
N LEU A 61 -7.04 -7.40 -13.25
CA LEU A 61 -6.96 -6.47 -12.11
C LEU A 61 -5.52 -5.96 -11.92
N GLN A 62 -4.52 -6.82 -12.02
CA GLN A 62 -3.10 -6.42 -11.93
C GLN A 62 -2.75 -5.36 -12.99
N GLU A 63 -3.23 -5.54 -14.23
CA GLU A 63 -3.01 -4.57 -15.30
C GLU A 63 -3.73 -3.24 -15.03
N ARG A 64 -4.98 -3.26 -14.55
CA ARG A 64 -5.68 -2.03 -14.16
C ARG A 64 -4.98 -1.31 -13.00
N LEU A 65 -4.41 -2.05 -12.06
CA LEU A 65 -3.61 -1.47 -10.98
C LEU A 65 -2.35 -0.79 -11.53
N PHE A 66 -1.68 -1.42 -12.47
CA PHE A 66 -0.52 -0.79 -13.12
C PHE A 66 -0.92 0.50 -13.84
N GLN A 67 -2.03 0.49 -14.60
CA GLN A 67 -2.56 1.69 -15.27
C GLN A 67 -2.93 2.79 -14.26
N ALA A 68 -3.53 2.44 -13.12
CA ALA A 68 -3.85 3.42 -12.07
C ALA A 68 -2.60 4.04 -11.46
N VAL A 69 -1.55 3.25 -11.22
CA VAL A 69 -0.25 3.72 -10.74
C VAL A 69 0.42 4.63 -11.77
N GLN A 70 0.37 4.25 -13.06
CA GLN A 70 0.90 5.06 -14.17
C GLN A 70 0.16 6.40 -14.29
N THR A 71 -1.17 6.39 -14.23
CA THR A 71 -1.99 7.62 -14.24
C THR A 71 -1.64 8.54 -13.06
N ALA A 72 -1.46 7.99 -11.87
CA ALA A 72 -1.01 8.78 -10.72
C ALA A 72 0.39 9.39 -10.97
N TYR A 73 1.31 8.64 -11.56
CA TYR A 73 2.63 9.17 -11.93
C TYR A 73 2.54 10.32 -12.93
N GLU A 74 1.70 10.20 -13.97
CA GLU A 74 1.46 11.23 -14.97
C GLU A 74 0.86 12.51 -14.36
N GLN A 75 0.09 12.37 -13.27
CA GLN A 75 -0.44 13.49 -12.47
C GLN A 75 0.58 14.09 -11.51
N GLY A 76 1.82 13.61 -11.49
CA GLY A 76 2.89 14.17 -10.67
C GLY A 76 3.14 13.44 -9.34
N PHE A 77 2.44 12.34 -9.05
CA PHE A 77 2.73 11.54 -7.86
C PHE A 77 4.06 10.79 -8.02
N ARG A 78 4.88 10.81 -6.98
CA ARG A 78 6.24 10.22 -7.01
C ARG A 78 6.52 9.34 -5.79
N HIS A 79 5.69 9.43 -4.77
CA HIS A 79 5.81 8.65 -3.55
C HIS A 79 4.56 7.79 -3.35
N PHE A 80 4.73 6.48 -3.28
CA PHE A 80 3.64 5.51 -3.18
C PHE A 80 3.71 4.77 -1.85
N LEU A 81 2.58 4.72 -1.12
CA LEU A 81 2.49 4.09 0.20
C LEU A 81 1.61 2.84 0.15
N CYS A 82 2.10 1.75 0.69
CA CYS A 82 1.40 0.47 0.73
C CYS A 82 1.40 -0.16 2.12
N GLY A 83 0.32 -0.87 2.45
CA GLY A 83 0.18 -1.56 3.73
C GLY A 83 0.82 -2.94 3.81
N MET A 84 1.36 -3.44 2.71
CA MET A 84 2.07 -4.72 2.63
C MET A 84 1.24 -5.92 3.10
N ALA A 85 -0.08 -5.91 2.91
CA ALA A 85 -0.91 -7.09 3.12
C ALA A 85 -0.85 -8.02 1.90
N ARG A 86 -1.27 -9.28 2.08
CA ARG A 86 -1.38 -10.24 0.95
C ARG A 86 -2.41 -9.77 -0.08
N GLY A 87 -2.28 -10.22 -1.31
CA GLY A 87 -3.19 -9.94 -2.41
C GLY A 87 -2.94 -8.58 -3.06
N CYS A 88 -3.95 -7.72 -3.11
CA CYS A 88 -3.88 -6.46 -3.86
C CYS A 88 -2.72 -5.54 -3.44
N ASP A 89 -2.32 -5.54 -2.17
CA ASP A 89 -1.19 -4.74 -1.69
C ASP A 89 0.13 -5.20 -2.35
N PHE A 90 0.34 -6.50 -2.53
CA PHE A 90 1.52 -7.03 -3.23
C PHE A 90 1.52 -6.63 -4.70
N TRP A 91 0.39 -6.78 -5.39
CA TRP A 91 0.27 -6.39 -6.80
C TRP A 91 0.47 -4.90 -7.01
N PHE A 92 -0.02 -4.08 -6.07
CA PHE A 92 0.26 -2.65 -6.09
C PHE A 92 1.76 -2.35 -5.93
N CYS A 93 2.43 -2.99 -4.98
CA CYS A 93 3.89 -2.85 -4.83
C CYS A 93 4.63 -3.24 -6.10
N GLU A 94 4.24 -4.37 -6.73
CA GLU A 94 4.83 -4.84 -7.98
C GLU A 94 4.59 -3.85 -9.14
N ALA A 95 3.38 -3.26 -9.21
CA ALA A 95 3.06 -2.22 -10.20
C ALA A 95 3.94 -0.97 -10.01
N VAL A 96 4.11 -0.50 -8.78
CA VAL A 96 5.00 0.64 -8.48
C VAL A 96 6.46 0.31 -8.79
N LEU A 97 6.90 -0.90 -8.48
CA LEU A 97 8.28 -1.34 -8.77
C LEU A 97 8.54 -1.50 -10.27
N ARG A 98 7.52 -1.91 -11.04
CA ARG A 98 7.58 -1.93 -12.51
C ARG A 98 7.71 -0.51 -13.05
N LEU A 99 6.85 0.41 -12.63
CA LEU A 99 6.90 1.82 -13.03
C LEU A 99 8.26 2.46 -12.70
N ARG A 100 8.81 2.17 -11.52
CA ARG A 100 10.14 2.65 -11.13
C ARG A 100 11.25 2.15 -12.04
N GLY A 101 11.14 0.92 -12.54
CA GLY A 101 12.07 0.37 -13.53
C GLY A 101 12.06 1.16 -14.84
N GLU A 102 10.93 1.74 -15.19
CA GLU A 102 10.75 2.51 -16.43
C GLU A 102 11.16 3.98 -16.28
N HIS A 103 10.96 4.61 -15.11
CA HIS A 103 11.08 6.05 -14.92
C HIS A 103 12.08 6.50 -13.84
N GLY A 104 12.58 5.64 -12.97
CA GLY A 104 13.62 5.93 -11.98
C GLY A 104 13.24 6.82 -10.79
N GLU A 105 12.34 7.78 -10.94
CA GLU A 105 12.00 8.81 -9.94
C GLU A 105 10.81 8.44 -9.05
N VAL A 106 10.59 7.17 -8.79
CA VAL A 106 9.46 6.68 -8.01
C VAL A 106 9.94 6.01 -6.74
N SER A 107 9.37 6.39 -5.60
CA SER A 107 9.66 5.78 -4.30
C SER A 107 8.45 5.02 -3.75
N LEU A 108 8.73 3.91 -3.06
CA LEU A 108 7.75 3.05 -2.42
C LEU A 108 8.00 2.97 -0.92
N GLU A 109 6.96 3.25 -0.13
CA GLU A 109 6.97 3.12 1.32
C GLU A 109 6.11 1.93 1.78
N ALA A 110 6.70 1.07 2.59
CA ALA A 110 6.00 0.01 3.31
C ALA A 110 5.53 0.51 4.67
N ALA A 111 4.21 0.70 4.85
CA ALA A 111 3.60 1.03 6.13
C ALA A 111 3.12 -0.25 6.82
N ILE A 112 3.84 -0.71 7.83
CA ILE A 112 3.65 -1.98 8.50
C ILE A 112 2.90 -1.77 9.82
N PRO A 113 1.76 -2.45 10.06
CA PRO A 113 0.95 -2.22 11.23
C PRO A 113 1.66 -2.63 12.54
N TYR A 114 2.45 -3.71 12.51
CA TYR A 114 3.28 -4.18 13.62
C TYR A 114 4.41 -5.07 13.08
N ALA A 115 5.51 -5.20 13.83
CA ALA A 115 6.73 -5.83 13.35
C ALA A 115 6.52 -7.28 12.83
N GLY A 116 5.68 -8.05 13.51
CA GLY A 116 5.39 -9.45 13.17
C GLY A 116 4.25 -9.66 12.16
N GLN A 117 3.92 -8.69 11.30
CA GLN A 117 2.77 -8.79 10.40
C GLN A 117 2.71 -10.11 9.59
N ALA A 118 3.85 -10.59 9.12
CA ALA A 118 3.95 -11.77 8.24
C ALA A 118 4.27 -13.09 8.96
N GLU A 119 4.43 -13.10 10.28
CA GLU A 119 4.89 -14.28 11.03
C GLU A 119 4.01 -15.52 10.85
N ARG A 120 2.70 -15.31 10.72
CA ARG A 120 1.71 -16.41 10.60
C ARG A 120 1.33 -16.74 9.15
N TRP A 121 1.98 -16.12 8.17
CA TRP A 121 1.74 -16.41 6.77
C TRP A 121 2.49 -17.67 6.36
N ASP A 122 2.06 -18.32 5.28
CA ASP A 122 2.79 -19.43 4.72
C ASP A 122 4.18 -19.00 4.19
N ARG A 123 4.99 -20.00 3.83
CA ARG A 123 6.37 -19.77 3.39
C ARG A 123 6.46 -18.94 2.12
N ALA A 124 5.55 -19.16 1.16
CA ALA A 124 5.57 -18.47 -0.13
C ALA A 124 5.21 -17.00 0.04
N ASP A 125 4.14 -16.70 0.78
CA ASP A 125 3.70 -15.35 1.08
C ASP A 125 4.74 -14.57 1.90
N ARG A 126 5.41 -15.22 2.87
CA ARG A 126 6.51 -14.58 3.62
C ARG A 126 7.69 -14.25 2.73
N ALA A 127 8.10 -15.18 1.88
CA ALA A 127 9.23 -14.95 0.96
C ALA A 127 8.91 -13.79 -0.01
N ARG A 128 7.69 -13.72 -0.54
CA ARG A 128 7.24 -12.61 -1.40
C ARG A 128 7.21 -11.28 -0.64
N TYR A 129 6.67 -11.28 0.58
CA TYR A 129 6.67 -10.11 1.45
C TYR A 129 8.07 -9.57 1.71
N GLU A 130 9.01 -10.44 2.08
CA GLU A 130 10.40 -10.07 2.34
C GLU A 130 11.09 -9.53 1.09
N ALA A 131 10.86 -10.18 -0.07
CA ALA A 131 11.39 -9.74 -1.36
C ALA A 131 10.87 -8.36 -1.77
N LEU A 132 9.58 -8.09 -1.58
CA LEU A 132 8.98 -6.78 -1.85
C LEU A 132 9.48 -5.73 -0.86
N LEU A 133 9.52 -6.07 0.44
CA LEU A 133 9.98 -5.17 1.49
C LEU A 133 11.44 -4.76 1.30
N ALA A 134 12.28 -5.69 0.81
CA ALA A 134 13.68 -5.39 0.48
C ALA A 134 13.84 -4.38 -0.65
N ARG A 135 12.81 -4.20 -1.49
CA ARG A 135 12.79 -3.26 -2.62
C ARG A 135 12.09 -1.94 -2.29
N CYS A 136 11.46 -1.80 -1.12
CA CYS A 136 10.90 -0.54 -0.66
C CYS A 136 12.02 0.44 -0.29
N ASP A 137 11.82 1.72 -0.59
CA ASP A 137 12.77 2.80 -0.27
C ASP A 137 12.63 3.20 1.20
N TYR A 138 11.41 3.10 1.74
CA TYR A 138 11.10 3.42 3.14
C TYR A 138 10.31 2.30 3.80
N LYS A 139 10.55 2.12 5.09
CA LYS A 139 9.83 1.18 5.95
C LYS A 139 9.40 1.88 7.23
N THR A 140 8.10 1.99 7.42
CA THR A 140 7.48 2.56 8.63
C THR A 140 6.77 1.46 9.40
N VAL A 141 7.26 1.11 10.59
CA VAL A 141 6.61 0.18 11.52
C VAL A 141 5.86 0.98 12.56
N LEU A 142 4.53 0.84 12.62
CA LEU A 142 3.68 1.68 13.47
C LEU A 142 3.67 1.28 14.93
N GLN A 143 3.93 0.00 15.21
CA GLN A 143 4.07 -0.54 16.58
C GLN A 143 4.85 -1.86 16.59
N GLU A 144 5.38 -2.23 17.75
CA GLU A 144 6.20 -3.44 17.91
C GLU A 144 5.36 -4.72 17.82
N ALA A 145 4.27 -4.81 18.58
CA ALA A 145 3.46 -6.00 18.68
C ALA A 145 2.03 -5.78 18.20
N TYR A 146 1.36 -6.89 17.87
CA TYR A 146 -0.06 -6.85 17.53
C TYR A 146 -0.90 -6.27 18.67
N SER A 147 -1.83 -5.40 18.34
CA SER A 147 -2.91 -4.99 19.23
C SER A 147 -4.20 -4.75 18.45
N PRO A 148 -5.38 -4.89 19.07
CA PRO A 148 -6.65 -4.60 18.41
C PRO A 148 -6.63 -3.21 17.74
N GLY A 149 -7.11 -3.11 16.50
CA GLY A 149 -7.13 -1.87 15.75
C GLY A 149 -5.80 -1.46 15.09
N CYS A 150 -4.73 -2.26 15.17
CA CYS A 150 -3.45 -1.93 14.52
C CYS A 150 -3.58 -1.76 13.00
N MET A 151 -4.42 -2.57 12.34
CA MET A 151 -4.69 -2.44 10.90
C MET A 151 -5.41 -1.13 10.56
N GLN A 152 -6.37 -0.71 11.39
CA GLN A 152 -7.06 0.58 11.20
C GLN A 152 -6.10 1.76 11.41
N ARG A 153 -5.19 1.67 12.40
CA ARG A 153 -4.15 2.69 12.59
C ARG A 153 -3.25 2.80 11.38
N ARG A 154 -2.82 1.65 10.81
CA ARG A 154 -2.04 1.63 9.58
C ARG A 154 -2.80 2.25 8.42
N ASN A 155 -4.08 1.90 8.23
CA ASN A 155 -4.89 2.46 7.16
C ASN A 155 -5.06 3.98 7.29
N ARG A 156 -5.24 4.49 8.52
CA ARG A 156 -5.25 5.94 8.77
C ARG A 156 -3.91 6.58 8.44
N TYR A 157 -2.80 5.93 8.80
CA TYR A 157 -1.47 6.41 8.43
C TYR A 157 -1.34 6.58 6.92
N LEU A 158 -1.73 5.59 6.13
CA LEU A 158 -1.70 5.65 4.66
C LEU A 158 -2.48 6.86 4.13
N VAL A 159 -3.68 7.08 4.63
CA VAL A 159 -4.54 8.21 4.22
C VAL A 159 -3.98 9.55 4.68
N ASP A 160 -3.50 9.65 5.92
CA ASP A 160 -2.98 10.91 6.48
C ASP A 160 -1.68 11.37 5.80
N HIS A 161 -0.97 10.44 5.11
CA HIS A 161 0.31 10.70 4.44
C HIS A 161 0.21 10.77 2.91
N ALA A 162 -1.00 10.87 2.37
CA ALA A 162 -1.24 10.96 0.93
C ALA A 162 -2.30 12.02 0.61
N SER A 163 -2.33 12.45 -0.65
CA SER A 163 -3.42 13.27 -1.20
C SER A 163 -4.28 12.48 -2.19
N MET A 164 -3.83 11.30 -2.63
CA MET A 164 -4.58 10.38 -3.48
C MET A 164 -4.62 8.99 -2.85
N LEU A 165 -5.74 8.28 -3.06
CA LEU A 165 -5.90 6.87 -2.69
C LEU A 165 -6.33 6.06 -3.91
N ILE A 166 -5.52 5.08 -4.32
CA ILE A 166 -5.95 4.03 -5.24
C ILE A 166 -6.61 2.93 -4.42
N ALA A 167 -7.83 2.53 -4.80
CA ALA A 167 -8.62 1.57 -4.03
C ALA A 167 -9.12 0.42 -4.90
N VAL A 168 -8.92 -0.82 -4.43
CA VAL A 168 -9.52 -2.02 -5.01
C VAL A 168 -10.57 -2.56 -4.06
N HIS A 169 -11.86 -2.42 -4.41
CA HIS A 169 -12.96 -2.89 -3.58
C HIS A 169 -14.14 -3.41 -4.41
N ASP A 170 -15.08 -4.05 -3.72
CA ASP A 170 -16.28 -4.67 -4.26
C ASP A 170 -17.58 -3.95 -3.83
N GLY A 171 -17.47 -2.79 -3.20
CA GLY A 171 -18.58 -2.02 -2.63
C GLY A 171 -19.11 -2.58 -1.30
N LEU A 172 -18.64 -3.75 -0.84
CA LEU A 172 -19.12 -4.38 0.38
C LEU A 172 -18.46 -3.83 1.65
N PRO A 173 -19.13 -3.89 2.79
CA PRO A 173 -18.59 -3.43 4.07
C PRO A 173 -17.29 -4.15 4.44
N GLY A 174 -16.30 -3.39 4.95
CA GLY A 174 -15.02 -3.95 5.38
C GLY A 174 -13.92 -2.91 5.58
N GLY A 175 -12.72 -3.38 5.85
CA GLY A 175 -11.57 -2.50 6.12
C GLY A 175 -11.23 -1.57 4.95
N THR A 176 -11.35 -2.05 3.71
CA THR A 176 -11.12 -1.24 2.50
C THR A 176 -12.14 -0.12 2.40
N GLN A 177 -13.45 -0.41 2.56
CA GLN A 177 -14.48 0.61 2.52
C GLN A 177 -14.34 1.63 3.66
N GLN A 178 -13.98 1.19 4.88
CA GLN A 178 -13.69 2.11 5.99
C GLN A 178 -12.52 3.05 5.67
N THR A 179 -11.51 2.54 4.97
CA THR A 179 -10.35 3.34 4.53
C THR A 179 -10.76 4.37 3.49
N ILE A 180 -11.56 3.98 2.49
CA ILE A 180 -12.13 4.88 1.47
C ILE A 180 -12.96 5.98 2.14
N ALA A 181 -13.88 5.61 3.03
CA ALA A 181 -14.71 6.57 3.75
C ALA A 181 -13.88 7.55 4.61
N TYR A 182 -12.77 7.07 5.19
CA TYR A 182 -11.85 7.95 5.90
C TYR A 182 -11.10 8.88 4.95
N ALA A 183 -10.63 8.39 3.80
CA ALA A 183 -9.93 9.17 2.78
C ALA A 183 -10.81 10.30 2.22
N LEU A 184 -12.09 10.01 1.93
CA LEU A 184 -13.06 11.03 1.49
C LEU A 184 -13.23 12.14 2.54
N ARG A 185 -13.36 11.79 3.83
CA ARG A 185 -13.42 12.79 4.92
C ARG A 185 -12.14 13.61 5.07
N ARG A 186 -11.01 13.07 4.62
CA ARG A 186 -9.70 13.76 4.64
C ARG A 186 -9.42 14.54 3.35
N GLY A 187 -10.36 14.50 2.39
CA GLY A 187 -10.27 15.23 1.12
C GLY A 187 -9.26 14.65 0.13
N LEU A 188 -9.03 13.32 0.16
CA LEU A 188 -8.19 12.67 -0.84
C LEU A 188 -8.97 12.44 -2.12
N ASP A 189 -8.27 12.55 -3.25
CA ASP A 189 -8.75 12.04 -4.52
C ASP A 189 -8.76 10.51 -4.50
N ILE A 190 -9.84 9.90 -4.97
CA ILE A 190 -10.00 8.44 -4.99
C ILE A 190 -9.94 7.95 -6.43
N VAL A 191 -9.01 7.04 -6.70
CA VAL A 191 -8.98 6.26 -7.94
C VAL A 191 -9.57 4.89 -7.66
N ASP A 192 -10.80 4.70 -8.12
CA ASP A 192 -11.50 3.42 -7.96
C ASP A 192 -11.03 2.42 -9.02
N THR A 193 -10.62 1.25 -8.55
CA THR A 193 -10.23 0.11 -9.38
C THR A 193 -11.08 -1.10 -8.95
N PRO A 194 -12.29 -1.28 -9.51
CA PRO A 194 -13.20 -2.34 -9.09
C PRO A 194 -12.55 -3.72 -9.13
N SER A 195 -12.74 -4.53 -8.09
CA SER A 195 -12.21 -5.90 -8.02
C SER A 195 -12.83 -6.80 -9.08
N VAL A 196 -14.10 -6.56 -9.43
CA VAL A 196 -14.84 -7.28 -10.49
C VAL A 196 -15.35 -6.22 -11.46
N LEU A 197 -15.12 -6.43 -12.76
CA LEU A 197 -15.82 -5.64 -13.77
C LEU A 197 -17.30 -5.98 -13.65
N GLU A 198 -18.14 -4.96 -13.55
CA GLU A 198 -19.58 -5.15 -13.71
C GLU A 198 -19.80 -5.91 -15.01
N LYS A 199 -20.60 -6.98 -14.96
CA LYS A 199 -21.09 -7.60 -16.19
C LYS A 199 -21.80 -6.49 -16.94
N ASN A 200 -21.35 -6.18 -18.16
CA ASN A 200 -22.09 -5.32 -19.04
C ASN A 200 -23.56 -5.75 -18.96
N LYS A 201 -24.43 -4.81 -18.55
CA LYS A 201 -25.88 -4.99 -18.59
C LYS A 201 -26.42 -5.01 -20.03
N ASP A 202 -25.52 -5.02 -20.99
CA ASP A 202 -25.85 -5.09 -22.43
C ASP A 202 -25.68 -6.54 -22.91
N GLY A 203 -26.58 -7.39 -22.45
CA GLY A 203 -26.75 -8.77 -22.86
C GLY A 203 -28.22 -9.00 -23.19
N VAL A 204 -28.69 -8.48 -24.30
CA VAL A 204 -29.81 -9.03 -25.08
C VAL A 204 -29.23 -9.66 -26.31
#